data_0d015c4cb4ed8bba2c012f6cfeea9993
#
_entry.id   0d015c4cb4ed8bba2c012f6cfeea9993
#
_cell.length_a   1.000
_cell.length_b   1.000
_cell.length_c   1.000
_cell.angle_alpha   90.00
_cell.angle_beta   90.00
_cell.angle_gamma   90.00
#
_symmetry.space_group_name_H-M   'P 1'
#
loop_
_entity.id
_entity.type
_entity.pdbx_description
1 polymer ?
#
loop_
_entity_poly.entity_id
_entity_poly.type
_entity_poly.pdbx_seq_one_letter_code
_entity_poly.pdbx_strand_id
1 'polypeptide(L)'
;YVKIMDYKSGSTSFDLALLYHGLQLQLVVYMDAALKLQESRHPGKQAVPAGIFYYHIDDPVIDREDGMTDEEIEAGILRKLRMNGLVNSSLDVIRHMDREIEKESDVIPVALKDGYVQELKSSVAGGKRFAHLTDYVNQKLREMGEEILDGNVAVDPYKQGNRTACDYCPYHSVCGFDLKTDGYGFRRFKPMKAQEIWKEIDQEEDGEEMDSGAVEDAEDKVEPVQLDPGKTKKKTLEGIESGKKKSPGKENDGKEIL
;
A
#
# COMPACT_ATOMS: atom_id res chain seq x y z
N TYR A 1 11.79 4.25 -11.01
CA TYR A 1 10.65 3.36 -10.82
C TYR A 1 10.63 2.80 -9.39
N VAL A 2 9.45 2.80 -8.75
CA VAL A 2 9.24 2.31 -7.38
C VAL A 2 8.31 1.09 -7.42
N LYS A 3 8.75 -0.01 -6.81
CA LYS A 3 7.99 -1.24 -6.63
C LYS A 3 7.84 -1.51 -5.14
N ILE A 4 6.62 -1.78 -4.69
CA ILE A 4 6.34 -2.24 -3.34
C ILE A 4 6.05 -3.74 -3.37
N MET A 5 6.69 -4.47 -2.48
CA MET A 5 6.49 -5.91 -2.35
C MET A 5 6.38 -6.26 -0.87
N ASP A 6 5.28 -6.91 -0.52
CA ASP A 6 5.00 -7.40 0.83
C ASP A 6 4.97 -8.93 0.83
N TYR A 7 5.78 -9.53 1.68
CA TYR A 7 5.92 -10.97 1.78
C TYR A 7 4.82 -11.57 2.63
N LYS A 8 4.16 -12.60 2.12
CA LYS A 8 3.06 -13.29 2.81
C LYS A 8 3.36 -14.78 2.96
N SER A 9 3.19 -15.30 4.17
CA SER A 9 3.27 -16.74 4.47
C SER A 9 1.91 -17.46 4.38
N GLY A 10 0.85 -16.74 4.05
CA GLY A 10 -0.51 -17.27 3.92
C GLY A 10 -1.07 -17.05 2.52
N SER A 11 -2.35 -17.42 2.32
CA SER A 11 -3.05 -17.36 1.02
C SER A 11 -3.58 -15.96 0.64
N THR A 12 -3.01 -14.88 1.16
CA THR A 12 -3.46 -13.51 0.87
C THR A 12 -3.15 -13.16 -0.59
N SER A 13 -4.14 -12.88 -1.41
CA SER A 13 -3.97 -12.35 -2.76
C SER A 13 -4.46 -10.92 -2.86
N PHE A 14 -3.89 -10.15 -3.79
CA PHE A 14 -4.36 -8.80 -4.08
C PHE A 14 -5.78 -8.87 -4.67
N ASP A 15 -6.68 -8.09 -4.09
CA ASP A 15 -8.06 -7.98 -4.51
C ASP A 15 -8.47 -6.51 -4.51
N LEU A 16 -8.70 -5.96 -5.72
CA LEU A 16 -9.07 -4.56 -5.90
C LEU A 16 -10.43 -4.24 -5.23
N ALA A 17 -11.34 -5.22 -5.13
CA ALA A 17 -12.62 -5.02 -4.45
C ALA A 17 -12.43 -4.92 -2.93
N LEU A 18 -11.54 -5.71 -2.34
CA LEU A 18 -11.19 -5.57 -0.93
C LEU A 18 -10.53 -4.22 -0.64
N LEU A 19 -9.65 -3.76 -1.53
CA LEU A 19 -9.02 -2.46 -1.42
C LEU A 19 -10.08 -1.34 -1.47
N TYR A 20 -11.00 -1.39 -2.44
CA TYR A 20 -12.12 -0.44 -2.57
C TYR A 20 -12.99 -0.39 -1.30
N HIS A 21 -13.18 -1.53 -0.65
CA HIS A 21 -13.90 -1.60 0.64
C HIS A 21 -13.05 -1.27 1.88
N GLY A 22 -11.81 -0.79 1.71
CA GLY A 22 -10.97 -0.34 2.81
C GLY A 22 -10.19 -1.42 3.53
N LEU A 23 -10.02 -2.64 2.95
CA LEU A 23 -9.38 -3.76 3.65
C LEU A 23 -7.90 -4.00 3.28
N GLN A 24 -7.48 -3.76 2.05
CA GLN A 24 -6.11 -4.03 1.59
C GLN A 24 -5.35 -2.73 1.25
N LEU A 25 -5.39 -1.75 2.14
CA LEU A 25 -4.84 -0.41 1.89
C LEU A 25 -3.30 -0.35 1.98
N GLN A 26 -2.67 -1.29 2.70
CA GLN A 26 -1.26 -1.26 3.09
C GLN A 26 -0.30 -1.01 1.92
N LEU A 27 -0.46 -1.75 0.81
CA LEU A 27 0.44 -1.64 -0.33
C LEU A 27 0.39 -0.26 -1.00
N VAL A 28 -0.79 0.36 -1.08
CA VAL A 28 -0.98 1.68 -1.67
C VAL A 28 -0.39 2.76 -0.76
N VAL A 29 -0.62 2.66 0.56
CA VAL A 29 -0.02 3.57 1.55
C VAL A 29 1.51 3.53 1.48
N TYR A 30 2.09 2.33 1.36
CA TYR A 30 3.54 2.19 1.23
C TYR A 30 4.06 2.74 -0.11
N MET A 31 3.29 2.59 -1.19
CA MET A 31 3.64 3.18 -2.49
C MET A 31 3.66 4.70 -2.41
N ASP A 32 2.62 5.33 -1.86
CA ASP A 32 2.53 6.78 -1.68
C ASP A 32 3.72 7.32 -0.85
N ALA A 33 3.98 6.71 0.30
CA ALA A 33 5.10 7.10 1.15
C ALA A 33 6.46 6.92 0.45
N ALA A 34 6.64 5.84 -0.31
CA ALA A 34 7.88 5.57 -1.02
C ALA A 34 8.10 6.54 -2.19
N LEU A 35 7.05 6.89 -2.96
CA LEU A 35 7.13 7.88 -4.04
C LEU A 35 7.54 9.25 -3.48
N LYS A 36 6.86 9.75 -2.45
CA LYS A 36 7.17 11.03 -1.79
C LYS A 36 8.60 11.05 -1.24
N LEU A 37 9.05 9.95 -0.65
CA LEU A 37 10.41 9.81 -0.13
C LEU A 37 11.46 9.85 -1.26
N GLN A 38 11.20 9.17 -2.39
CA GLN A 38 12.14 9.18 -3.53
C GLN A 38 12.22 10.56 -4.18
N GLU A 39 11.11 11.26 -4.34
CA GLU A 39 11.10 12.63 -4.87
C GLU A 39 11.84 13.62 -3.97
N SER A 40 11.68 13.49 -2.65
CA SER A 40 12.43 14.32 -1.70
C SER A 40 13.94 14.04 -1.70
N ARG A 41 14.35 12.78 -1.92
CA ARG A 41 15.76 12.36 -2.00
C ARG A 41 16.42 12.70 -3.33
N HIS A 42 15.62 12.82 -4.39
CA HIS A 42 16.09 13.06 -5.74
C HIS A 42 15.36 14.25 -6.38
N PRO A 43 15.60 15.50 -5.92
CA PRO A 43 14.95 16.69 -6.47
C PRO A 43 15.11 16.78 -7.99
N GLY A 44 14.02 17.05 -8.69
CA GLY A 44 14.00 17.13 -10.15
C GLY A 44 13.88 15.81 -10.90
N LYS A 45 13.73 14.67 -10.18
CA LYS A 45 13.37 13.37 -10.75
C LYS A 45 11.97 12.98 -10.28
N GLN A 46 11.10 12.66 -11.23
CA GLN A 46 9.79 12.13 -10.93
C GLN A 46 9.92 10.65 -10.55
N ALA A 47 9.33 10.27 -9.42
CA ALA A 47 9.18 8.88 -9.04
C ALA A 47 7.93 8.29 -9.71
N VAL A 48 8.06 7.14 -10.34
CA VAL A 48 6.97 6.48 -11.09
C VAL A 48 6.60 5.16 -10.40
N PRO A 49 5.32 4.92 -10.05
CA PRO A 49 4.88 3.65 -9.51
C PRO A 49 5.04 2.54 -10.55
N ALA A 50 5.82 1.51 -10.24
CA ALA A 50 5.99 0.35 -11.11
C ALA A 50 4.96 -0.75 -10.82
N GLY A 51 4.63 -0.93 -9.55
CA GLY A 51 3.61 -1.89 -9.12
C GLY A 51 3.62 -2.15 -7.63
N ILE A 52 2.53 -2.72 -7.16
CA ILE A 52 2.29 -3.13 -5.78
C ILE A 52 1.98 -4.62 -5.75
N PHE A 53 2.66 -5.39 -4.87
CA PHE A 53 2.62 -6.84 -4.93
C PHE A 53 2.56 -7.49 -3.56
N TYR A 54 1.84 -8.61 -3.47
CA TYR A 54 2.08 -9.67 -2.51
C TYR A 54 2.97 -10.73 -3.15
N TYR A 55 3.99 -11.16 -2.42
CA TYR A 55 4.85 -12.27 -2.80
C TYR A 55 4.73 -13.38 -1.76
N HIS A 56 4.30 -14.55 -2.21
CA HIS A 56 4.12 -15.69 -1.32
C HIS A 56 5.44 -16.39 -1.07
N ILE A 57 5.75 -16.58 0.22
CA ILE A 57 6.87 -17.43 0.66
C ILE A 57 6.27 -18.82 0.86
N ASP A 58 6.16 -19.56 -0.24
CA ASP A 58 5.65 -20.92 -0.24
C ASP A 58 6.75 -21.88 -0.72
N ASP A 59 6.58 -23.15 -0.39
CA ASP A 59 7.31 -24.26 -1.02
C ASP A 59 6.35 -24.96 -2.00
N PRO A 60 6.29 -24.49 -3.26
CA PRO A 60 5.29 -24.94 -4.21
C PRO A 60 5.56 -26.37 -4.64
N VAL A 61 4.56 -27.24 -4.47
CA VAL A 61 4.56 -28.61 -4.97
C VAL A 61 3.97 -28.63 -6.39
N ILE A 62 4.67 -29.27 -7.31
CA ILE A 62 4.18 -29.54 -8.68
C ILE A 62 3.89 -31.03 -8.78
N ASP A 63 2.67 -31.37 -9.21
CA ASP A 63 2.32 -32.74 -9.56
C ASP A 63 3.05 -33.10 -10.87
N ARG A 64 3.94 -34.09 -10.79
CA ARG A 64 4.70 -34.55 -11.95
C ARG A 64 3.82 -35.46 -12.78
N GLU A 65 3.52 -35.05 -14.00
CA GLU A 65 2.89 -35.90 -15.01
C GLU A 65 3.93 -36.72 -15.76
N ASP A 66 3.56 -37.90 -16.27
CA ASP A 66 4.47 -38.75 -17.04
C ASP A 66 4.94 -38.02 -18.30
N GLY A 67 6.25 -37.86 -18.43
CA GLY A 67 6.90 -37.20 -19.57
C GLY A 67 7.23 -35.71 -19.38
N MET A 68 6.92 -35.11 -18.24
CA MET A 68 7.36 -33.74 -17.93
C MET A 68 8.90 -33.68 -17.84
N THR A 69 9.48 -32.66 -18.48
CA THR A 69 10.90 -32.33 -18.35
C THR A 69 11.19 -31.54 -17.08
N ASP A 70 12.45 -31.51 -16.67
CA ASP A 70 12.85 -30.74 -15.48
C ASP A 70 12.64 -29.23 -15.70
N GLU A 71 12.80 -28.72 -16.93
CA GLU A 71 12.54 -27.32 -17.30
C GLU A 71 11.04 -26.97 -17.19
N GLU A 72 10.15 -27.89 -17.55
CA GLU A 72 8.69 -27.69 -17.41
C GLU A 72 8.26 -27.66 -15.93
N ILE A 73 8.92 -28.47 -15.09
CA ILE A 73 8.71 -28.47 -13.64
C ILE A 73 9.18 -27.14 -13.04
N GLU A 74 10.40 -26.68 -13.41
CA GLU A 74 10.94 -25.42 -12.94
C GLU A 74 10.06 -24.22 -13.34
N ALA A 75 9.64 -24.17 -14.61
CA ALA A 75 8.67 -23.16 -15.07
C ALA A 75 7.35 -23.21 -14.32
N GLY A 76 6.85 -24.41 -13.98
CA GLY A 76 5.67 -24.58 -13.15
C GLY A 76 5.83 -24.03 -11.72
N ILE A 77 7.00 -24.23 -11.12
CA ILE A 77 7.36 -23.68 -9.80
C ILE A 77 7.41 -22.15 -9.89
N LEU A 78 8.10 -21.58 -10.86
CA LEU A 78 8.19 -20.12 -11.03
C LEU A 78 6.82 -19.47 -11.21
N ARG A 79 5.90 -20.08 -11.97
CA ARG A 79 4.52 -19.59 -12.12
C ARG A 79 3.75 -19.57 -10.81
N LYS A 80 3.95 -20.57 -9.94
CA LYS A 80 3.32 -20.59 -8.61
C LYS A 80 3.89 -19.53 -7.67
N LEU A 81 5.15 -19.16 -7.86
CA LEU A 81 5.84 -18.10 -7.11
C LEU A 81 5.65 -16.70 -7.73
N ARG A 82 4.91 -16.61 -8.85
CA ARG A 82 4.66 -15.32 -9.51
C ARG A 82 4.01 -14.33 -8.54
N MET A 83 4.54 -13.08 -8.53
CA MET A 83 3.98 -12.00 -7.73
C MET A 83 2.50 -11.77 -8.06
N ASN A 84 1.70 -11.53 -7.03
CA ASN A 84 0.28 -11.21 -7.16
C ASN A 84 0.06 -9.75 -6.79
N GLY A 85 -0.54 -8.95 -7.67
CA GLY A 85 -0.68 -7.51 -7.42
C GLY A 85 -1.14 -6.72 -8.64
N LEU A 86 -0.84 -5.42 -8.63
CA LEU A 86 -1.18 -4.47 -9.67
C LEU A 86 0.09 -3.89 -10.29
N VAL A 87 0.21 -3.93 -11.61
CA VAL A 87 1.39 -3.51 -12.38
C VAL A 87 1.06 -2.23 -13.17
N ASN A 88 2.02 -1.32 -13.29
CA ASN A 88 1.90 -0.19 -14.21
C ASN A 88 1.86 -0.70 -15.66
N SER A 89 0.84 -0.30 -16.42
CA SER A 89 0.60 -0.78 -17.78
C SER A 89 1.59 -0.26 -18.83
N SER A 90 2.53 0.62 -18.46
CA SER A 90 3.60 1.08 -19.35
C SER A 90 4.51 -0.07 -19.73
N LEU A 91 4.71 -0.31 -21.03
CA LEU A 91 5.62 -1.34 -21.53
C LEU A 91 7.07 -1.15 -21.05
N ASP A 92 7.49 0.10 -20.90
CA ASP A 92 8.82 0.42 -20.37
C ASP A 92 8.97 -0.07 -18.93
N VAL A 93 7.97 0.18 -18.07
CA VAL A 93 7.94 -0.32 -16.68
C VAL A 93 7.90 -1.84 -16.64
N ILE A 94 7.05 -2.47 -17.44
CA ILE A 94 6.92 -3.93 -17.52
C ILE A 94 8.26 -4.57 -17.89
N ARG A 95 8.95 -4.04 -18.92
CA ARG A 95 10.25 -4.55 -19.36
C ARG A 95 11.40 -4.29 -18.38
N HIS A 96 11.27 -3.32 -17.49
CA HIS A 96 12.22 -3.16 -16.38
C HIS A 96 12.03 -4.20 -15.28
N MET A 97 10.83 -4.75 -15.12
CA MET A 97 10.54 -5.80 -14.14
C MET A 97 10.77 -7.22 -14.70
N ASP A 98 10.45 -7.43 -15.99
CA ASP A 98 10.67 -8.67 -16.71
C ASP A 98 11.17 -8.35 -18.13
N ARG A 99 12.47 -8.51 -18.35
CA ARG A 99 13.13 -8.18 -19.62
C ARG A 99 12.85 -9.18 -20.73
N GLU A 100 12.55 -10.41 -20.35
CA GLU A 100 12.41 -11.54 -21.26
C GLU A 100 10.93 -11.84 -21.60
N ILE A 101 10.00 -11.02 -21.11
CA ILE A 101 8.57 -11.22 -21.36
C ILE A 101 8.27 -11.17 -22.88
N GLU A 102 7.80 -12.27 -23.42
CA GLU A 102 7.31 -12.37 -24.80
C GLU A 102 5.78 -12.46 -24.87
N LYS A 103 5.19 -13.34 -24.08
CA LYS A 103 3.73 -13.60 -24.08
C LYS A 103 3.12 -13.44 -22.69
N GLU A 104 3.57 -14.21 -21.72
CA GLU A 104 3.12 -14.18 -20.33
C GLU A 104 4.34 -14.15 -19.42
N SER A 105 4.32 -13.32 -18.40
CA SER A 105 5.39 -13.23 -17.43
C SER A 105 5.24 -14.28 -16.34
N ASP A 106 6.34 -14.96 -16.02
CA ASP A 106 6.43 -15.84 -14.86
C ASP A 106 6.74 -15.07 -13.56
N VAL A 107 7.02 -13.75 -13.66
CA VAL A 107 7.43 -12.91 -12.52
C VAL A 107 6.29 -12.01 -12.04
N ILE A 108 5.54 -11.40 -12.96
CA ILE A 108 4.48 -10.42 -12.70
C ILE A 108 3.17 -10.82 -13.39
N PRO A 109 2.00 -10.37 -12.90
CA PRO A 109 0.70 -10.75 -13.47
C PRO A 109 0.38 -9.98 -14.76
N VAL A 110 1.21 -10.15 -15.80
CA VAL A 110 1.09 -9.48 -17.10
C VAL A 110 1.17 -10.47 -18.24
N ALA A 111 0.30 -10.30 -19.22
CA ALA A 111 0.34 -10.99 -20.50
C ALA A 111 0.41 -10.00 -21.65
N LEU A 112 1.23 -10.32 -22.65
CA LEU A 112 1.39 -9.54 -23.88
C LEU A 112 0.84 -10.32 -25.08
N LYS A 113 0.35 -9.59 -26.08
CA LYS A 113 0.01 -10.09 -27.40
C LYS A 113 0.48 -9.09 -28.45
N ASP A 114 1.26 -9.54 -29.41
CA ASP A 114 1.80 -8.71 -30.47
C ASP A 114 2.51 -7.44 -29.94
N GLY A 115 3.17 -7.56 -28.77
CA GLY A 115 3.87 -6.47 -28.10
C GLY A 115 2.99 -5.53 -27.27
N TYR A 116 1.68 -5.77 -27.16
CA TYR A 116 0.73 -4.97 -26.39
C TYR A 116 0.23 -5.71 -25.16
N VAL A 117 -0.06 -4.97 -24.09
CA VAL A 117 -0.62 -5.53 -22.84
C VAL A 117 -2.04 -6.03 -23.08
N GLN A 118 -2.30 -7.28 -22.71
CA GLN A 118 -3.65 -7.85 -22.70
C GLN A 118 -4.34 -7.51 -21.37
N GLU A 119 -5.11 -6.44 -21.30
CA GLU A 119 -5.76 -5.98 -20.05
C GLU A 119 -6.65 -7.04 -19.40
N LEU A 120 -7.38 -7.86 -20.20
CA LEU A 120 -8.24 -8.91 -19.69
C LEU A 120 -7.52 -10.09 -19.03
N LYS A 121 -6.23 -10.26 -19.32
CA LYS A 121 -5.37 -11.32 -18.78
C LYS A 121 -4.29 -10.81 -17.84
N SER A 122 -4.29 -9.50 -17.59
CA SER A 122 -3.26 -8.82 -16.82
C SER A 122 -3.90 -8.04 -15.68
N SER A 123 -3.21 -7.96 -14.56
CA SER A 123 -3.57 -7.07 -13.47
C SER A 123 -2.77 -5.77 -13.61
N VAL A 124 -3.30 -4.84 -14.40
CA VAL A 124 -2.60 -3.61 -14.77
C VAL A 124 -3.45 -2.36 -14.56
N ALA A 125 -2.77 -1.24 -14.28
CA ALA A 125 -3.35 0.09 -14.25
C ALA A 125 -2.36 1.11 -14.83
N GLY A 126 -2.86 2.13 -15.55
CA GLY A 126 -2.04 3.24 -16.02
C GLY A 126 -1.57 4.14 -14.89
N GLY A 127 -0.56 4.98 -15.16
CA GLY A 127 -0.01 5.89 -14.15
C GLY A 127 -1.05 6.81 -13.50
N LYS A 128 -2.03 7.31 -14.27
CA LYS A 128 -3.16 8.10 -13.74
C LYS A 128 -3.99 7.31 -12.74
N ARG A 129 -4.33 6.06 -13.05
CA ARG A 129 -5.09 5.19 -12.13
C ARG A 129 -4.33 4.85 -10.86
N PHE A 130 -2.99 4.81 -10.90
CA PHE A 130 -2.20 4.69 -9.67
C PHE A 130 -2.31 5.96 -8.80
N ALA A 131 -2.36 7.15 -9.40
CA ALA A 131 -2.60 8.40 -8.68
C ALA A 131 -4.01 8.40 -8.07
N HIS A 132 -5.06 8.18 -8.87
CA HIS A 132 -6.45 8.10 -8.39
C HIS A 132 -6.62 7.06 -7.26
N LEU A 133 -5.98 5.90 -7.39
CA LEU A 133 -6.01 4.87 -6.33
C LEU A 133 -5.34 5.36 -5.04
N THR A 134 -4.27 6.14 -5.16
CA THR A 134 -3.57 6.72 -4.01
C THR A 134 -4.43 7.76 -3.32
N ASP A 135 -5.08 8.64 -4.07
CA ASP A 135 -5.95 9.70 -3.54
C ASP A 135 -7.20 9.10 -2.89
N TYR A 136 -7.83 8.13 -3.55
CA TYR A 136 -8.92 7.34 -2.97
C TYR A 136 -8.54 6.70 -1.63
N VAL A 137 -7.39 6.04 -1.54
CA VAL A 137 -6.92 5.41 -0.30
C VAL A 137 -6.63 6.46 0.79
N ASN A 138 -6.03 7.58 0.42
CA ASN A 138 -5.75 8.68 1.35
C ASN A 138 -7.06 9.29 1.90
N GLN A 139 -8.08 9.44 1.05
CA GLN A 139 -9.41 9.89 1.49
C GLN A 139 -10.05 8.88 2.44
N LYS A 140 -10.06 7.59 2.09
CA LYS A 140 -10.57 6.53 2.99
C LYS A 140 -9.89 6.51 4.35
N LEU A 141 -8.59 6.74 4.40
CA LEU A 141 -7.84 6.82 5.66
C LEU A 141 -8.25 8.04 6.50
N ARG A 142 -8.53 9.19 5.86
CA ARG A 142 -9.05 10.38 6.56
C ARG A 142 -10.44 10.11 7.13
N GLU A 143 -11.36 9.59 6.31
CA GLU A 143 -12.72 9.22 6.74
C GLU A 143 -12.68 8.28 7.96
N MET A 144 -11.88 7.20 7.90
CA MET A 144 -11.70 6.29 9.04
C MET A 144 -11.11 6.99 10.27
N GLY A 145 -10.15 7.91 10.06
CA GLY A 145 -9.55 8.69 11.14
C GLY A 145 -10.56 9.62 11.81
N GLU A 146 -11.41 10.29 11.03
CA GLU A 146 -12.48 11.15 11.51
C GLU A 146 -13.54 10.35 12.29
N GLU A 147 -13.99 9.20 11.79
CA GLU A 147 -14.91 8.32 12.51
C GLU A 147 -14.33 7.87 13.87
N ILE A 148 -13.03 7.57 13.96
CA ILE A 148 -12.36 7.22 15.20
C ILE A 148 -12.35 8.42 16.17
N LEU A 149 -12.02 9.62 15.67
CA LEU A 149 -11.96 10.83 16.48
C LEU A 149 -13.34 11.27 16.97
N ASP A 150 -14.38 11.06 16.17
CA ASP A 150 -15.79 11.31 16.53
C ASP A 150 -16.34 10.28 17.52
N GLY A 151 -15.55 9.26 17.87
CA GLY A 151 -15.94 8.24 18.84
C GLY A 151 -16.94 7.23 18.30
N ASN A 152 -16.93 6.97 16.99
CA ASN A 152 -17.77 5.93 16.39
C ASN A 152 -17.33 4.54 16.90
N VAL A 153 -18.19 3.92 17.71
CA VAL A 153 -18.00 2.57 18.28
C VAL A 153 -19.05 1.57 17.75
N ALA A 154 -19.67 1.87 16.62
CA ALA A 154 -20.66 0.99 16.01
C ALA A 154 -20.06 -0.38 15.67
N VAL A 155 -20.81 -1.43 16.03
CA VAL A 155 -20.42 -2.81 15.72
C VAL A 155 -20.97 -3.18 14.35
N ASP A 156 -20.17 -2.99 13.31
CA ASP A 156 -20.52 -3.21 11.91
C ASP A 156 -19.49 -4.08 11.19
N PRO A 157 -19.36 -5.38 11.55
CA PRO A 157 -18.38 -6.26 10.95
C PRO A 157 -18.72 -6.57 9.48
N TYR A 158 -17.69 -6.62 8.61
CA TYR A 158 -17.92 -6.99 7.23
C TYR A 158 -18.10 -8.50 7.05
N LYS A 159 -18.77 -8.86 5.94
CA LYS A 159 -18.84 -10.23 5.42
C LYS A 159 -18.63 -10.25 3.91
N GLN A 160 -17.65 -11.07 3.47
CA GLN A 160 -17.38 -11.36 2.07
C GLN A 160 -17.39 -12.88 1.84
N GLY A 161 -18.39 -13.38 1.16
CA GLY A 161 -18.60 -14.83 1.01
C GLY A 161 -18.71 -15.52 2.37
N ASN A 162 -17.78 -16.42 2.67
CA ASN A 162 -17.70 -17.13 3.95
C ASN A 162 -16.76 -16.44 4.96
N ARG A 163 -15.98 -15.43 4.55
CA ARG A 163 -15.07 -14.70 5.44
C ARG A 163 -15.77 -13.53 6.12
N THR A 164 -15.46 -13.33 7.39
CA THR A 164 -16.00 -12.23 8.19
C THR A 164 -14.89 -11.53 8.97
N ALA A 165 -15.14 -10.29 9.40
CA ALA A 165 -14.25 -9.59 10.32
C ALA A 165 -14.11 -10.31 11.67
N CYS A 166 -15.05 -11.20 11.99
CA CYS A 166 -15.09 -11.91 13.27
C CYS A 166 -14.22 -13.18 13.31
N ASP A 167 -13.80 -13.72 12.16
CA ASP A 167 -13.16 -15.05 12.08
C ASP A 167 -11.87 -15.15 12.93
N TYR A 168 -11.10 -14.07 13.03
CA TYR A 168 -9.86 -14.00 13.81
C TYR A 168 -9.87 -12.85 14.83
N CYS A 169 -11.06 -12.34 15.20
CA CYS A 169 -11.18 -11.18 16.08
C CYS A 169 -10.90 -11.59 17.54
N PRO A 170 -9.89 -11.02 18.21
CA PRO A 170 -9.59 -11.35 19.61
C PRO A 170 -10.64 -10.80 20.59
N TYR A 171 -11.50 -9.89 20.14
CA TYR A 171 -12.52 -9.22 20.96
C TYR A 171 -13.89 -9.88 20.88
N HIS A 172 -14.01 -11.06 20.28
CA HIS A 172 -15.28 -11.75 20.09
C HIS A 172 -16.07 -11.95 21.41
N SER A 173 -15.36 -12.24 22.50
CA SER A 173 -15.97 -12.45 23.82
C SER A 173 -16.47 -11.17 24.51
N VAL A 174 -16.02 -9.98 24.09
CA VAL A 174 -16.35 -8.68 24.69
C VAL A 174 -17.28 -7.88 23.79
N CYS A 175 -17.21 -8.08 22.47
CA CYS A 175 -17.95 -7.31 21.47
C CYS A 175 -19.47 -7.49 21.58
N GLY A 176 -19.92 -8.70 21.96
CA GLY A 176 -21.36 -9.01 22.09
C GLY A 176 -22.11 -9.09 20.76
N PHE A 177 -21.41 -9.10 19.61
CA PHE A 177 -22.05 -9.23 18.29
C PHE A 177 -22.73 -10.60 18.16
N ASP A 178 -24.07 -10.59 18.00
CA ASP A 178 -24.87 -11.78 17.75
C ASP A 178 -25.98 -11.46 16.76
N LEU A 179 -26.04 -12.21 15.67
CA LEU A 179 -27.08 -12.07 14.63
C LEU A 179 -28.51 -12.29 15.14
N LYS A 180 -28.68 -12.87 16.35
CA LYS A 180 -29.97 -13.04 17.00
C LYS A 180 -30.44 -11.78 17.72
N THR A 181 -29.55 -10.82 17.92
CA THR A 181 -29.85 -9.54 18.57
C THR A 181 -30.34 -8.56 17.51
N ASP A 182 -31.49 -7.94 17.76
CA ASP A 182 -32.06 -6.94 16.86
C ASP A 182 -31.11 -5.76 16.66
N GLY A 183 -30.92 -5.36 15.41
CA GLY A 183 -30.03 -4.28 15.01
C GLY A 183 -28.61 -4.73 14.66
N TYR A 184 -28.21 -5.96 14.94
CA TYR A 184 -26.92 -6.48 14.52
C TYR A 184 -27.00 -7.18 13.18
N GLY A 185 -26.01 -6.91 12.30
CA GLY A 185 -25.91 -7.53 11.00
C GLY A 185 -24.51 -7.39 10.43
N PHE A 186 -24.18 -8.18 9.43
CA PHE A 186 -22.94 -8.00 8.69
C PHE A 186 -23.12 -6.98 7.57
N ARG A 187 -22.19 -6.04 7.47
CA ARG A 187 -22.00 -5.23 6.27
C ARG A 187 -21.51 -6.13 5.13
N ARG A 188 -22.39 -6.39 4.15
CA ARG A 188 -22.06 -7.26 3.02
C ARG A 188 -21.45 -6.48 1.89
N PHE A 189 -20.29 -6.86 1.45
CA PHE A 189 -19.68 -6.29 0.27
C PHE A 189 -20.35 -6.82 -0.99
N LYS A 190 -20.72 -5.88 -1.88
CA LYS A 190 -21.24 -6.26 -3.20
C LYS A 190 -20.09 -6.78 -4.06
N PRO A 191 -20.25 -7.91 -4.75
CA PRO A 191 -19.26 -8.32 -5.73
C PRO A 191 -19.23 -7.29 -6.86
N MET A 192 -18.05 -6.72 -7.11
CA MET A 192 -17.82 -5.72 -8.15
C MET A 192 -16.71 -6.19 -9.08
N LYS A 193 -16.86 -5.91 -10.38
CA LYS A 193 -15.79 -6.16 -11.35
C LYS A 193 -14.75 -5.04 -11.29
N ALA A 194 -13.51 -5.33 -11.62
CA ALA A 194 -12.44 -4.34 -11.62
C ALA A 194 -12.78 -3.06 -12.44
N GLN A 195 -13.48 -3.23 -13.57
CA GLN A 195 -13.91 -2.11 -14.41
C GLN A 195 -14.94 -1.19 -13.71
N GLU A 196 -15.84 -1.75 -12.90
CA GLU A 196 -16.81 -0.99 -12.13
C GLU A 196 -16.11 -0.22 -11.01
N ILE A 197 -15.16 -0.87 -10.32
CA ILE A 197 -14.37 -0.24 -9.27
C ILE A 197 -13.54 0.93 -9.82
N TRP A 198 -12.85 0.71 -10.95
CA TRP A 198 -12.10 1.80 -11.58
C TRP A 198 -12.98 2.96 -12.00
N LYS A 199 -14.21 2.68 -12.45
CA LYS A 199 -15.15 3.75 -12.79
C LYS A 199 -15.56 4.58 -11.58
N GLU A 200 -15.80 3.96 -10.44
CA GLU A 200 -16.13 4.66 -9.19
C GLU A 200 -14.93 5.52 -8.72
N ILE A 201 -13.72 4.91 -8.67
CA ILE A 201 -12.51 5.62 -8.26
C ILE A 201 -12.19 6.80 -9.21
N ASP A 202 -12.30 6.59 -10.53
CA ASP A 202 -12.04 7.64 -11.52
C ASP A 202 -13.10 8.77 -11.46
N GLN A 203 -14.34 8.54 -10.98
CA GLN A 203 -15.42 9.54 -10.86
C GLN A 203 -15.39 10.35 -9.56
N GLU A 204 -14.85 9.82 -8.48
CA GLU A 204 -14.74 10.55 -7.21
C GLU A 204 -13.83 11.79 -7.37
N GLU A 205 -12.79 11.76 -8.20
CA GLU A 205 -11.94 12.93 -8.49
C GLU A 205 -12.62 13.99 -9.34
N ASP A 206 -13.35 13.59 -10.38
CA ASP A 206 -14.05 14.56 -11.26
C ASP A 206 -15.15 15.33 -10.48
N GLY A 207 -15.61 14.82 -9.32
CA GLY A 207 -16.56 15.46 -8.43
C GLY A 207 -15.95 16.53 -7.51
N GLU A 208 -14.71 16.37 -7.07
CA GLU A 208 -14.05 17.32 -6.17
C GLU A 208 -13.51 18.57 -6.92
N GLU A 209 -13.12 18.44 -8.19
CA GLU A 209 -12.69 19.59 -9.00
C GLU A 209 -13.83 20.60 -9.29
N MET A 210 -15.10 20.19 -9.19
CA MET A 210 -16.24 21.10 -9.41
C MET A 210 -16.63 21.93 -8.18
N ASP A 211 -16.20 21.55 -6.96
CA ASP A 211 -16.54 22.31 -5.73
C ASP A 211 -15.41 23.25 -5.26
N SER A 212 -14.23 23.22 -5.89
CA SER A 212 -13.13 24.14 -5.60
C SER A 212 -13.14 25.42 -6.45
N GLY A 213 -14.22 25.69 -7.18
CA GLY A 213 -14.39 26.85 -8.04
C GLY A 213 -14.99 28.04 -7.31
N ALA A 214 -14.22 28.90 -6.76
CA ALA A 214 -14.30 30.34 -6.61
C ALA A 214 -13.59 30.83 -5.35
N VAL A 215 -12.27 30.94 -5.41
CA VAL A 215 -11.59 31.94 -4.58
C VAL A 215 -11.20 33.06 -5.53
N GLU A 216 -11.95 34.16 -5.46
CA GLU A 216 -11.67 35.41 -6.15
C GLU A 216 -10.25 35.89 -5.79
N ASP A 217 -9.51 36.26 -6.82
CA ASP A 217 -8.21 36.91 -6.75
C ASP A 217 -8.29 38.18 -5.88
N ALA A 218 -7.93 38.08 -4.63
CA ALA A 218 -7.57 39.23 -3.83
C ALA A 218 -6.03 39.45 -3.99
N GLU A 219 -5.68 40.34 -4.90
CA GLU A 219 -4.33 40.91 -4.98
C GLU A 219 -3.97 41.61 -3.67
N ASP A 220 -3.32 40.91 -2.74
CA ASP A 220 -2.70 41.52 -1.59
C ASP A 220 -1.27 41.95 -1.95
N LYS A 221 -1.10 43.27 -2.17
CA LYS A 221 0.18 43.90 -2.38
C LYS A 221 0.99 43.78 -1.11
N VAL A 222 1.92 42.84 -1.05
CA VAL A 222 2.93 42.77 0.00
C VAL A 222 4.06 43.71 -0.37
N GLU A 223 4.17 44.86 0.32
CA GLU A 223 5.34 45.75 0.30
C GLU A 223 6.57 45.03 0.87
N PRO A 224 7.77 45.22 0.30
CA PRO A 224 8.98 44.56 0.80
C PRO A 224 9.41 45.17 2.11
N VAL A 225 9.42 44.37 3.17
CA VAL A 225 10.02 44.71 4.47
C VAL A 225 11.53 44.74 4.32
N GLN A 226 12.11 45.95 4.42
CA GLN A 226 13.57 46.15 4.54
C GLN A 226 14.08 45.57 5.89
N LEU A 227 14.93 44.58 5.82
CA LEU A 227 15.67 44.04 6.96
C LEU A 227 16.86 44.92 7.27
N ASP A 228 16.86 45.55 8.45
CA ASP A 228 17.97 46.33 9.01
C ASP A 228 19.07 45.37 9.55
N PRO A 229 20.32 45.45 9.06
CA PRO A 229 21.41 44.60 9.52
C PRO A 229 22.15 45.24 10.71
N GLY A 230 21.69 44.94 11.92
CA GLY A 230 22.47 45.40 13.09
C GLY A 230 21.81 45.19 14.44
N LYS A 231 22.03 44.01 15.05
CA LYS A 231 22.26 43.84 16.50
C LYS A 231 22.42 42.35 16.86
N THR A 232 23.60 41.83 16.64
CA THR A 232 24.08 40.60 17.29
C THR A 232 24.42 40.88 18.74
N LYS A 233 23.63 40.41 19.68
CA LYS A 233 24.04 40.26 21.07
C LYS A 233 24.57 38.85 21.30
N LYS A 234 25.91 38.75 21.44
CA LYS A 234 26.60 37.60 22.01
C LYS A 234 26.10 37.38 23.44
N LYS A 235 25.59 36.21 23.75
CA LYS A 235 25.43 35.72 25.12
C LYS A 235 26.42 34.60 25.33
N THR A 236 27.47 34.91 26.11
CA THR A 236 28.50 34.03 26.64
C THR A 236 27.84 33.03 27.59
N LEU A 237 28.06 31.76 27.38
CA LEU A 237 27.80 30.71 28.36
C LEU A 237 29.12 30.32 28.99
N GLU A 238 29.36 30.84 30.21
CA GLU A 238 30.35 30.30 31.13
C GLU A 238 29.68 29.40 32.17
N GLY A 239 30.28 28.24 32.39
CA GLY A 239 30.35 27.54 33.64
C GLY A 239 29.23 26.59 34.02
N ILE A 240 29.46 25.28 33.88
CA ILE A 240 29.21 24.34 34.98
C ILE A 240 30.26 23.22 34.86
N GLU A 241 31.12 23.18 35.87
CA GLU A 241 32.15 22.15 36.09
C GLU A 241 31.57 20.83 36.62
N SER A 242 32.22 19.77 36.18
CA SER A 242 32.64 18.56 36.92
C SER A 242 31.73 17.92 37.98
N GLY A 243 31.36 16.70 37.73
CA GLY A 243 30.87 15.73 38.70
C GLY A 243 31.24 14.30 38.31
N LYS A 244 32.50 13.92 38.59
CA LYS A 244 32.93 12.51 38.58
C LYS A 244 32.18 11.73 39.65
N LYS A 245 31.56 10.59 39.29
CA LYS A 245 31.37 9.49 40.23
C LYS A 245 31.57 8.12 39.57
N LYS A 246 32.38 7.36 40.27
CA LYS A 246 32.95 6.04 40.01
C LYS A 246 31.93 4.95 39.80
N SER A 247 32.32 3.99 38.97
CA SER A 247 31.82 2.59 38.93
C SER A 247 32.09 1.86 40.26
N PRO A 248 31.34 0.78 40.50
CA PRO A 248 32.05 -0.48 40.66
C PRO A 248 31.51 -1.60 39.77
N GLY A 249 32.44 -2.41 39.29
CA GLY A 249 32.20 -3.66 38.56
C GLY A 249 31.67 -4.77 39.44
N LYS A 250 31.08 -5.74 38.79
CA LYS A 250 31.08 -7.15 39.23
C LYS A 250 31.02 -8.06 38.02
N GLU A 251 32.05 -8.87 37.92
CA GLU A 251 32.10 -10.15 37.21
C GLU A 251 30.95 -11.07 37.67
N ASN A 252 30.40 -11.88 36.83
CA ASN A 252 30.50 -13.34 36.89
C ASN A 252 29.66 -14.08 35.84
N ASP A 253 30.35 -14.96 35.21
CA ASP A 253 30.09 -16.36 34.92
C ASP A 253 28.97 -16.76 33.97
N GLY A 254 29.48 -17.41 32.97
CA GLY A 254 28.85 -18.24 31.97
C GLY A 254 27.99 -19.38 32.50
N LYS A 255 27.10 -19.81 31.64
CA LYS A 255 26.71 -21.21 31.43
C LYS A 255 26.06 -21.38 30.07
N GLU A 256 26.76 -22.09 29.20
CA GLU A 256 26.16 -22.94 28.16
C GLU A 256 25.13 -23.87 28.78
N ILE A 257 24.01 -24.07 28.07
CA ILE A 257 23.31 -25.38 28.03
C ILE A 257 22.41 -25.35 26.79
N LEU A 258 22.76 -26.19 25.83
CA LEU A 258 22.00 -26.98 24.84
C LEU A 258 20.94 -26.26 24.02
#